data_3245a45f315544ff9aa74c2917299b4e
#
_entry.id   3245a45f315544ff9aa74c2917299b4e
#
_cell.length_a   1.000
_cell.length_b   1.000
_cell.length_c   1.000
_cell.angle_alpha   90.00
_cell.angle_beta   90.00
_cell.angle_gamma   90.00
#
_symmetry.space_group_name_H-M   'P 1'
#
loop_
_entity.id
_entity.type
_entity.pdbx_description
1 polymer ?
#
loop_
_entity_poly.entity_id
_entity_poly.type
_entity_poly.pdbx_seq_one_letter_code
_entity_poly.pdbx_strand_id
1 'polypeptide(L)'
;MSENFKPVTLNFGPQHPAAHGVLRLLVQLEGEVVNKAEPHIGLLHRGTEKLIEQKTYTQAIPYFDRLDYVSPMCQEHAFAIAVEDLLNIQAPERAQYIRVMFAEVTRILNHLLNIPAFAMDIGAATPMLWAFEEREKMLEFHEAVSGARFHAAYFRPGGVHQDLPDGLLEKMKVYFENFPKFIDTLEELLTENRIFKQRSVDIGILSKEDAVRLSCSGPVLRASGVAWDLRKSQPYDVYDKVNFSIPVGKTGDTYDRYLVRMEEMRESVKIILQCIYQIPNGAVMIEDNKITPPKRSEMKNSMEAIIHHFKLFTEGYRVPEGITYRSVEAPKGEFGVVLVSDGSSKPYRCKLRAPGFPHLQALHFLSQGHQLADLPSILGSLDIVFGEIDR
;
A
#
# COMPACT_ATOMS: atom_id res chain seq x y z
N MET A 1 -10.59 48.44 6.54
CA MET A 1 -9.35 48.49 7.35
C MET A 1 -8.79 47.08 7.31
N SER A 2 -7.72 46.85 6.55
CA SER A 2 -7.03 45.57 6.57
C SER A 2 -6.28 45.50 7.92
N GLU A 3 -6.81 44.71 8.84
CA GLU A 3 -6.04 44.37 10.03
C GLU A 3 -4.77 43.63 9.54
N ASN A 4 -3.62 44.25 9.72
CA ASN A 4 -2.32 43.63 9.47
C ASN A 4 -2.09 42.58 10.57
N PHE A 5 -2.62 41.37 10.35
CA PHE A 5 -2.28 40.23 11.19
C PHE A 5 -0.79 39.93 11.01
N LYS A 6 -0.05 39.93 12.09
CA LYS A 6 1.35 39.47 12.06
C LYS A 6 1.31 37.92 11.79
N PRO A 7 2.08 37.43 10.81
CA PRO A 7 2.14 36.01 10.57
C PRO A 7 2.64 35.26 11.81
N VAL A 8 1.94 34.20 12.19
CA VAL A 8 2.31 33.36 13.32
C VAL A 8 2.81 32.01 12.76
N THR A 9 3.94 31.56 13.24
CA THR A 9 4.46 30.21 12.90
C THR A 9 4.10 29.22 14.00
N LEU A 10 3.42 28.14 13.65
CA LEU A 10 2.99 27.08 14.54
C LEU A 10 3.65 25.75 14.16
N ASN A 11 4.05 24.97 15.15
CA ASN A 11 4.40 23.55 14.94
C ASN A 11 3.14 22.69 15.06
N PHE A 12 2.75 22.04 13.96
CA PHE A 12 1.72 21.03 13.93
C PHE A 12 2.39 19.65 13.97
N GLY A 13 2.28 18.96 15.11
CA GLY A 13 3.03 17.74 15.37
C GLY A 13 4.50 17.96 15.84
N PRO A 14 5.25 16.88 16.13
CA PRO A 14 4.87 15.48 15.95
C PRO A 14 3.83 14.94 16.93
N GLN A 15 3.67 15.53 18.12
CA GLN A 15 2.65 15.14 19.08
C GLN A 15 1.31 15.82 18.74
N HIS A 16 0.62 15.27 17.75
CA HIS A 16 -0.73 15.67 17.36
C HIS A 16 -1.44 14.44 16.76
N PRO A 17 -2.72 14.18 17.06
CA PRO A 17 -3.43 13.02 16.53
C PRO A 17 -3.33 12.88 15.01
N ALA A 18 -3.55 13.96 14.26
CA ALA A 18 -3.48 13.95 12.80
C ALA A 18 -2.06 14.02 12.22
N ALA A 19 -1.01 14.04 13.04
CA ALA A 19 0.40 14.04 12.60
C ALA A 19 1.02 12.64 12.54
N HIS A 20 0.23 11.59 12.72
CA HIS A 20 0.66 10.18 12.68
C HIS A 20 1.85 9.88 13.63
N GLY A 21 2.07 10.72 14.65
CA GLY A 21 3.13 10.59 15.65
C GLY A 21 4.53 11.02 15.20
N VAL A 22 4.77 11.27 13.93
CA VAL A 22 6.10 11.52 13.36
C VAL A 22 6.18 12.68 12.36
N LEU A 23 5.07 13.28 11.96
CA LEU A 23 5.07 14.47 11.12
C LEU A 23 5.31 15.72 11.96
N ARG A 24 6.36 16.45 11.66
CA ARG A 24 6.51 17.83 12.07
C ARG A 24 6.17 18.74 10.90
N LEU A 25 5.13 19.54 11.05
CA LEU A 25 4.71 20.49 10.02
C LEU A 25 4.87 21.90 10.57
N LEU A 26 5.64 22.74 9.90
CA LEU A 26 5.72 24.16 10.20
C LEU A 26 4.64 24.88 9.40
N VAL A 27 3.66 25.45 10.10
CA VAL A 27 2.53 26.14 9.51
C VAL A 27 2.66 27.62 9.79
N GLN A 28 2.65 28.43 8.75
CA GLN A 28 2.56 29.90 8.84
C GLN A 28 1.12 30.30 8.64
N LEU A 29 0.57 31.04 9.62
CA LEU A 29 -0.81 31.45 9.66
C LEU A 29 -0.92 32.97 9.54
N GLU A 30 -1.93 33.43 8.81
CA GLU A 30 -2.44 34.82 8.83
C GLU A 30 -3.85 34.78 9.42
N GLY A 31 -3.96 35.10 10.72
CA GLY A 31 -5.15 34.76 11.50
C GLY A 31 -5.29 33.24 11.64
N GLU A 32 -6.38 32.68 11.13
CA GLU A 32 -6.62 31.20 11.08
C GLU A 32 -6.34 30.58 9.71
N VAL A 33 -5.96 31.38 8.72
CA VAL A 33 -5.73 30.93 7.35
C VAL A 33 -4.28 30.48 7.19
N VAL A 34 -4.09 29.33 6.58
CA VAL A 34 -2.78 28.76 6.26
C VAL A 34 -2.19 29.49 5.05
N ASN A 35 -1.08 30.17 5.25
CA ASN A 35 -0.31 30.79 4.17
C ASN A 35 0.76 29.81 3.63
N LYS A 36 1.45 29.09 4.53
CA LYS A 36 2.51 28.15 4.17
C LYS A 36 2.50 26.95 5.11
N ALA A 37 2.71 25.78 4.54
CA ALA A 37 2.89 24.54 5.28
C ALA A 37 4.17 23.82 4.78
N GLU A 38 5.15 23.65 5.67
CA GLU A 38 6.42 22.96 5.36
C GLU A 38 6.52 21.67 6.13
N PRO A 39 6.42 20.49 5.45
CA PRO A 39 6.60 19.21 6.09
C PRO A 39 8.09 18.94 6.38
N HIS A 40 8.40 18.59 7.62
CA HIS A 40 9.69 18.11 8.06
C HIS A 40 9.59 16.60 8.32
N ILE A 41 10.31 15.83 7.52
CA ILE A 41 10.34 14.37 7.57
C ILE A 41 11.66 13.87 8.16
N GLY A 42 11.75 12.56 8.40
CA GLY A 42 12.98 11.92 8.87
C GLY A 42 12.90 11.38 10.30
N LEU A 43 11.83 11.67 11.05
CA LEU A 43 11.69 11.16 12.42
C LEU A 43 11.52 9.63 12.50
N LEU A 44 11.12 9.00 11.39
CA LEU A 44 11.02 7.55 11.24
C LEU A 44 12.06 7.00 10.24
N HIS A 45 13.11 7.75 9.94
CA HIS A 45 14.17 7.28 9.04
C HIS A 45 14.98 6.16 9.69
N ARG A 46 14.97 5.01 9.03
CA ARG A 46 15.62 3.77 9.52
C ARG A 46 16.77 3.32 8.63
N GLY A 47 17.07 4.04 7.55
CA GLY A 47 18.09 3.68 6.59
C GLY A 47 17.76 2.39 5.82
N THR A 48 16.49 2.11 5.57
CA THR A 48 16.01 0.84 5.01
C THR A 48 16.66 0.51 3.68
N GLU A 49 16.78 1.46 2.76
CA GLU A 49 17.44 1.25 1.46
C GLU A 49 18.90 0.77 1.66
N LYS A 50 19.63 1.39 2.57
CA LYS A 50 21.02 1.02 2.86
C LYS A 50 21.17 -0.31 3.61
N LEU A 51 20.23 -0.62 4.49
CA LEU A 51 20.20 -1.91 5.20
C LEU A 51 19.93 -3.07 4.24
N ILE A 52 19.04 -2.89 3.27
CA ILE A 52 18.74 -3.89 2.23
C ILE A 52 20.00 -4.25 1.43
N GLU A 53 20.86 -3.30 1.10
CA GLU A 53 22.11 -3.53 0.39
C GLU A 53 23.10 -4.46 1.16
N GLN A 54 22.92 -4.61 2.48
CA GLN A 54 23.73 -5.50 3.32
C GLN A 54 23.10 -6.89 3.55
N LYS A 55 21.89 -7.11 3.08
CA LYS A 55 21.12 -8.34 3.28
C LYS A 55 21.01 -9.15 1.99
N THR A 56 20.86 -10.46 2.12
CA THR A 56 20.50 -11.28 0.96
C THR A 56 19.08 -10.92 0.47
N TYR A 57 18.76 -11.24 -0.78
CA TYR A 57 17.41 -10.96 -1.33
C TYR A 57 16.29 -11.55 -0.47
N THR A 58 16.48 -12.75 0.09
CA THR A 58 15.49 -13.36 1.01
C THR A 58 15.39 -12.60 2.33
N GLN A 59 16.52 -12.14 2.89
CA GLN A 59 16.55 -11.38 4.14
C GLN A 59 16.04 -9.95 3.98
N ALA A 60 15.95 -9.45 2.75
CA ALA A 60 15.45 -8.11 2.45
C ALA A 60 13.91 -8.03 2.53
N ILE A 61 13.17 -9.12 2.29
CA ILE A 61 11.70 -9.14 2.24
C ILE A 61 11.06 -8.49 3.49
N PRO A 62 11.45 -8.84 4.74
CA PRO A 62 10.84 -8.25 5.93
C PRO A 62 11.01 -6.72 6.05
N TYR A 63 11.99 -6.13 5.37
CA TYR A 63 12.12 -4.67 5.35
C TYR A 63 11.02 -4.01 4.53
N PHE A 64 10.56 -4.68 3.46
CA PHE A 64 9.45 -4.20 2.64
C PHE A 64 8.14 -4.18 3.41
N ASP A 65 7.85 -5.19 4.23
CA ASP A 65 6.66 -5.23 5.07
C ASP A 65 6.53 -4.01 5.99
N ARG A 66 7.64 -3.43 6.39
CA ARG A 66 7.73 -2.33 7.34
C ARG A 66 7.83 -0.95 6.70
N LEU A 67 7.78 -0.87 5.39
CA LEU A 67 7.72 0.40 4.65
C LEU A 67 6.31 1.00 4.79
N ASP A 68 5.36 0.47 4.08
CA ASP A 68 3.95 0.75 4.33
C ASP A 68 3.38 -0.38 5.19
N TYR A 69 3.46 -0.22 6.50
CA TYR A 69 3.01 -1.24 7.46
C TYR A 69 1.49 -1.44 7.47
N VAL A 70 0.74 -0.61 6.75
CA VAL A 70 -0.71 -0.78 6.57
C VAL A 70 -1.02 -1.68 5.39
N SER A 71 -0.14 -1.73 4.37
CA SER A 71 -0.29 -2.57 3.18
C SER A 71 0.96 -3.42 2.87
N PRO A 72 1.43 -4.28 3.80
CA PRO A 72 2.71 -4.96 3.68
C PRO A 72 2.81 -5.86 2.44
N MET A 73 1.78 -6.67 2.13
CA MET A 73 1.86 -7.62 1.01
C MET A 73 2.00 -6.92 -0.36
N CYS A 74 1.46 -5.71 -0.52
CA CYS A 74 1.68 -4.94 -1.75
C CYS A 74 3.15 -4.53 -1.91
N GLN A 75 3.84 -4.24 -0.81
CA GLN A 75 5.27 -3.88 -0.80
C GLN A 75 6.15 -5.10 -1.13
N GLU A 76 5.84 -6.26 -0.52
CA GLU A 76 6.49 -7.54 -0.86
C GLU A 76 6.33 -7.87 -2.34
N HIS A 77 5.13 -7.62 -2.90
CA HIS A 77 4.79 -7.89 -4.29
C HIS A 77 5.72 -7.17 -5.26
N ALA A 78 5.92 -5.86 -5.07
CA ALA A 78 6.81 -5.07 -5.92
C ALA A 78 8.25 -5.59 -5.89
N PHE A 79 8.73 -5.97 -4.69
CA PHE A 79 10.07 -6.52 -4.55
C PHE A 79 10.20 -7.91 -5.19
N ALA A 80 9.21 -8.79 -4.99
CA ALA A 80 9.22 -10.12 -5.58
C ALA A 80 9.28 -10.06 -7.12
N ILE A 81 8.43 -9.24 -7.75
CA ILE A 81 8.42 -9.04 -9.20
C ILE A 81 9.74 -8.44 -9.69
N ALA A 82 10.34 -7.50 -8.95
CA ALA A 82 11.62 -6.90 -9.34
C ALA A 82 12.77 -7.94 -9.32
N VAL A 83 12.81 -8.82 -8.34
CA VAL A 83 13.79 -9.91 -8.28
C VAL A 83 13.53 -10.95 -9.36
N GLU A 84 12.27 -11.32 -9.59
CA GLU A 84 11.86 -12.25 -10.65
C GLU A 84 12.28 -11.76 -12.04
N ASP A 85 12.14 -10.45 -12.28
CA ASP A 85 12.57 -9.83 -13.53
C ASP A 85 14.08 -9.96 -13.77
N LEU A 86 14.90 -9.70 -12.74
CA LEU A 86 16.35 -9.88 -12.82
C LEU A 86 16.77 -11.35 -12.99
N LEU A 87 16.05 -12.28 -12.39
CA LEU A 87 16.27 -13.72 -12.51
C LEU A 87 15.70 -14.32 -13.81
N ASN A 88 14.87 -13.53 -14.54
CA ASN A 88 14.11 -13.97 -15.70
C ASN A 88 13.28 -15.24 -15.40
N ILE A 89 12.58 -15.24 -14.27
CA ILE A 89 11.69 -16.30 -13.84
C ILE A 89 10.26 -15.76 -13.73
N GLN A 90 9.28 -16.65 -13.84
CA GLN A 90 7.87 -16.33 -13.68
C GLN A 90 7.28 -17.22 -12.59
N ALA A 91 6.51 -16.61 -11.68
CA ALA A 91 5.78 -17.34 -10.66
C ALA A 91 4.71 -18.26 -11.29
N PRO A 92 4.44 -19.45 -10.73
CA PRO A 92 3.37 -20.32 -11.19
C PRO A 92 2.01 -19.61 -11.16
N GLU A 93 1.13 -19.97 -12.10
CA GLU A 93 -0.17 -19.29 -12.26
C GLU A 93 -1.01 -19.29 -10.97
N ARG A 94 -1.04 -20.41 -10.24
CA ARG A 94 -1.70 -20.49 -8.93
C ARG A 94 -1.17 -19.45 -7.95
N ALA A 95 0.15 -19.26 -7.88
CA ALA A 95 0.78 -18.28 -7.03
C ALA A 95 0.41 -16.84 -7.44
N GLN A 96 0.31 -16.56 -8.74
CA GLN A 96 -0.12 -15.26 -9.24
C GLN A 96 -1.56 -14.93 -8.80
N TYR A 97 -2.50 -15.89 -8.88
CA TYR A 97 -3.86 -15.70 -8.35
C TYR A 97 -3.87 -15.43 -6.84
N ILE A 98 -3.06 -16.15 -6.07
CA ILE A 98 -2.93 -15.94 -4.62
C ILE A 98 -2.38 -14.54 -4.34
N ARG A 99 -1.35 -14.09 -5.05
CA ARG A 99 -0.77 -12.75 -4.89
C ARG A 99 -1.79 -11.66 -5.18
N VAL A 100 -2.50 -11.73 -6.29
CA VAL A 100 -3.52 -10.76 -6.66
C VAL A 100 -4.64 -10.73 -5.62
N MET A 101 -5.13 -11.89 -5.21
CA MET A 101 -6.18 -11.99 -4.19
C MET A 101 -5.76 -11.33 -2.88
N PHE A 102 -4.57 -11.63 -2.35
CA PHE A 102 -4.10 -11.04 -1.10
C PHE A 102 -3.63 -9.59 -1.23
N ALA A 103 -3.18 -9.15 -2.40
CA ALA A 103 -2.93 -7.74 -2.67
C ALA A 103 -4.23 -6.92 -2.59
N GLU A 104 -5.34 -7.44 -3.11
CA GLU A 104 -6.64 -6.76 -3.03
C GLU A 104 -7.26 -6.84 -1.62
N VAL A 105 -7.08 -7.93 -0.87
CA VAL A 105 -7.41 -7.98 0.57
C VAL A 105 -6.64 -6.91 1.33
N THR A 106 -5.36 -6.78 1.06
CA THR A 106 -4.49 -5.76 1.67
C THR A 106 -4.94 -4.34 1.29
N ARG A 107 -5.43 -4.12 0.06
CA ARG A 107 -6.02 -2.84 -0.37
C ARG A 107 -7.25 -2.49 0.46
N ILE A 108 -8.16 -3.43 0.65
CA ILE A 108 -9.34 -3.23 1.51
C ILE A 108 -8.91 -2.93 2.95
N LEU A 109 -7.96 -3.68 3.51
CA LEU A 109 -7.40 -3.44 4.85
C LEU A 109 -6.84 -2.02 5.01
N ASN A 110 -6.17 -1.51 3.97
CA ASN A 110 -5.66 -0.13 3.97
C ASN A 110 -6.79 0.89 3.98
N HIS A 111 -7.79 0.72 3.12
CA HIS A 111 -8.91 1.66 3.04
C HIS A 111 -9.79 1.62 4.30
N LEU A 112 -9.94 0.45 4.94
CA LEU A 112 -10.60 0.29 6.25
C LEU A 112 -9.81 0.92 7.43
N LEU A 113 -8.58 1.33 7.22
CA LEU A 113 -7.86 2.15 8.19
C LEU A 113 -7.94 3.63 7.80
N ASN A 114 -7.69 3.95 6.54
CA ASN A 114 -7.61 5.34 6.08
C ASN A 114 -8.94 6.09 6.20
N ILE A 115 -10.04 5.52 5.66
CA ILE A 115 -11.34 6.18 5.63
C ILE A 115 -11.86 6.50 7.03
N PRO A 116 -11.86 5.55 7.99
CA PRO A 116 -12.31 5.86 9.34
C PRO A 116 -11.35 6.77 10.12
N ALA A 117 -10.04 6.70 9.87
CA ALA A 117 -9.08 7.64 10.47
C ALA A 117 -9.35 9.06 9.98
N PHE A 118 -9.57 9.24 8.69
CA PHE A 118 -10.00 10.50 8.10
C PHE A 118 -11.32 11.02 8.69
N ALA A 119 -12.31 10.13 8.86
CA ALA A 119 -13.58 10.49 9.51
C ALA A 119 -13.38 10.90 10.98
N MET A 120 -12.48 10.22 11.69
CA MET A 120 -12.12 10.55 13.08
C MET A 120 -11.43 11.90 13.18
N ASP A 121 -10.58 12.27 12.24
CA ASP A 121 -9.94 13.60 12.17
C ASP A 121 -10.96 14.73 11.97
N ILE A 122 -12.09 14.43 11.33
CA ILE A 122 -13.23 15.36 11.19
C ILE A 122 -14.12 15.37 12.45
N GLY A 123 -14.02 14.34 13.31
CA GLY A 123 -14.77 14.23 14.57
C GLY A 123 -15.72 13.03 14.65
N ALA A 124 -15.79 12.15 13.65
CA ALA A 124 -16.62 10.96 13.63
C ALA A 124 -15.83 9.72 14.10
N ALA A 125 -15.93 9.37 15.38
CA ALA A 125 -15.16 8.26 15.97
C ALA A 125 -15.76 6.86 15.69
N THR A 126 -17.08 6.74 15.51
CA THR A 126 -17.78 5.46 15.35
C THR A 126 -17.28 4.64 14.14
N PRO A 127 -17.05 5.22 12.94
CA PRO A 127 -16.56 4.47 11.78
C PRO A 127 -15.27 3.72 12.06
N MET A 128 -14.39 4.27 12.91
CA MET A 128 -13.12 3.66 13.29
C MET A 128 -13.32 2.31 14.00
N LEU A 129 -14.25 2.25 14.94
CA LEU A 129 -14.53 1.03 15.69
C LEU A 129 -15.14 -0.05 14.80
N TRP A 130 -16.10 0.30 13.96
CA TRP A 130 -16.76 -0.64 13.05
C TRP A 130 -15.80 -1.18 11.97
N ALA A 131 -15.00 -0.32 11.39
CA ALA A 131 -14.04 -0.74 10.36
C ALA A 131 -12.93 -1.64 10.95
N PHE A 132 -12.51 -1.40 12.19
CA PHE A 132 -11.52 -2.25 12.84
C PHE A 132 -12.06 -3.64 13.19
N GLU A 133 -13.37 -3.78 13.46
CA GLU A 133 -13.99 -5.10 13.59
C GLU A 133 -13.89 -5.89 12.28
N GLU A 134 -14.24 -5.29 11.15
CA GLU A 134 -14.10 -5.95 9.84
C GLU A 134 -12.64 -6.20 9.46
N ARG A 135 -11.76 -5.25 9.79
CA ARG A 135 -10.34 -5.39 9.57
C ARG A 135 -9.75 -6.58 10.31
N GLU A 136 -10.18 -6.80 11.55
CA GLU A 136 -9.77 -7.96 12.35
C GLU A 136 -10.10 -9.29 11.66
N LYS A 137 -11.32 -9.43 11.13
CA LYS A 137 -11.75 -10.63 10.40
C LYS A 137 -10.89 -10.91 9.16
N MET A 138 -10.41 -9.88 8.47
CA MET A 138 -9.51 -10.04 7.32
C MET A 138 -8.07 -10.37 7.73
N LEU A 139 -7.61 -9.88 8.89
CA LEU A 139 -6.29 -10.22 9.42
C LEU A 139 -6.18 -11.70 9.80
N GLU A 140 -7.31 -12.36 10.12
CA GLU A 140 -7.33 -13.83 10.30
C GLU A 140 -6.95 -14.56 9.00
N PHE A 141 -7.29 -14.02 7.82
CA PHE A 141 -6.88 -14.61 6.54
C PHE A 141 -5.37 -14.48 6.33
N HIS A 142 -4.77 -13.34 6.69
CA HIS A 142 -3.32 -13.16 6.67
C HIS A 142 -2.61 -14.13 7.61
N GLU A 143 -3.13 -14.29 8.83
CA GLU A 143 -2.60 -15.22 9.81
C GLU A 143 -2.69 -16.68 9.33
N ALA A 144 -3.82 -17.06 8.71
CA ALA A 144 -4.03 -18.42 8.20
C ALA A 144 -2.98 -18.82 7.15
N VAL A 145 -2.54 -17.89 6.28
CA VAL A 145 -1.58 -18.20 5.21
C VAL A 145 -0.12 -17.99 5.59
N SER A 146 0.17 -17.14 6.56
CA SER A 146 1.55 -16.75 6.87
C SER A 146 1.97 -17.02 8.32
N GLY A 147 1.00 -17.21 9.21
CA GLY A 147 1.24 -17.27 10.66
C GLY A 147 1.40 -15.90 11.31
N ALA A 148 1.29 -14.80 10.54
CA ALA A 148 1.39 -13.44 11.03
C ALA A 148 0.22 -12.58 10.54
N ARG A 149 -0.30 -11.72 11.42
CA ARG A 149 -1.43 -10.84 11.11
C ARG A 149 -1.03 -9.65 10.23
N PHE A 150 0.18 -9.13 10.40
CA PHE A 150 0.70 -7.95 9.69
C PHE A 150 1.89 -8.30 8.80
N HIS A 151 3.08 -8.31 9.32
CA HIS A 151 4.34 -8.50 8.59
C HIS A 151 4.53 -9.96 8.22
N ALA A 152 3.96 -10.36 7.11
CA ALA A 152 3.77 -11.75 6.73
C ALA A 152 4.98 -12.37 6.01
N ALA A 153 5.77 -11.57 5.27
CA ALA A 153 6.82 -12.05 4.37
C ALA A 153 6.34 -13.25 3.51
N TYR A 154 5.10 -13.13 3.00
CA TYR A 154 4.39 -14.22 2.35
C TYR A 154 4.69 -14.30 0.86
N PHE A 155 4.76 -13.16 0.16
CA PHE A 155 5.16 -13.12 -1.24
C PHE A 155 6.69 -13.24 -1.32
N ARG A 156 7.14 -14.18 -2.14
CA ARG A 156 8.56 -14.45 -2.30
C ARG A 156 8.92 -14.55 -3.78
N PRO A 157 10.14 -14.19 -4.17
CA PRO A 157 10.59 -14.44 -5.53
C PRO A 157 10.38 -15.89 -5.92
N GLY A 158 9.68 -16.11 -7.03
CA GLY A 158 9.29 -17.43 -7.52
C GLY A 158 7.92 -17.94 -7.05
N GLY A 159 7.14 -17.14 -6.28
CA GLY A 159 5.77 -17.51 -5.89
C GLY A 159 5.36 -16.99 -4.51
N VAL A 160 4.75 -17.85 -3.69
CA VAL A 160 4.33 -17.57 -2.32
C VAL A 160 4.90 -18.63 -1.37
N HIS A 161 5.07 -18.24 -0.10
CA HIS A 161 5.76 -19.10 0.89
C HIS A 161 5.11 -20.47 1.07
N GLN A 162 3.79 -20.55 1.10
CA GLN A 162 3.04 -21.79 1.26
C GLN A 162 1.66 -21.67 0.59
N ASP A 163 1.05 -22.80 0.28
CA ASP A 163 -0.29 -22.84 -0.29
C ASP A 163 -1.35 -22.44 0.72
N LEU A 164 -2.54 -22.17 0.21
CA LEU A 164 -3.70 -21.84 1.03
C LEU A 164 -4.12 -23.04 1.89
N PRO A 165 -4.39 -22.85 3.18
CA PRO A 165 -4.96 -23.89 4.02
C PRO A 165 -6.32 -24.38 3.51
N ASP A 166 -6.62 -25.64 3.74
CA ASP A 166 -7.90 -26.24 3.37
C ASP A 166 -9.08 -25.49 3.98
N GLY A 167 -10.09 -25.19 3.15
CA GLY A 167 -11.29 -24.49 3.54
C GLY A 167 -11.15 -22.97 3.65
N LEU A 168 -9.95 -22.38 3.47
CA LEU A 168 -9.76 -20.92 3.54
C LEU A 168 -10.49 -20.20 2.41
N LEU A 169 -10.39 -20.71 1.16
CA LEU A 169 -11.08 -20.11 0.01
C LEU A 169 -12.58 -20.00 0.21
N GLU A 170 -13.20 -21.02 0.80
CA GLU A 170 -14.64 -21.00 1.07
C GLU A 170 -15.01 -19.99 2.16
N LYS A 171 -14.19 -19.87 3.21
CA LYS A 171 -14.37 -18.84 4.24
C LYS A 171 -14.26 -17.43 3.65
N MET A 172 -13.24 -17.19 2.83
CA MET A 172 -13.03 -15.91 2.13
C MET A 172 -14.21 -15.60 1.21
N LYS A 173 -14.67 -16.58 0.43
CA LYS A 173 -15.82 -16.41 -0.46
C LYS A 173 -17.06 -15.94 0.30
N VAL A 174 -17.47 -16.67 1.34
CA VAL A 174 -18.64 -16.32 2.16
C VAL A 174 -18.48 -14.92 2.78
N TYR A 175 -17.28 -14.58 3.23
CA TYR A 175 -17.00 -13.28 3.81
C TYR A 175 -17.14 -12.15 2.77
N PHE A 176 -16.48 -12.27 1.62
CA PHE A 176 -16.45 -11.21 0.60
C PHE A 176 -17.79 -11.09 -0.16
N GLU A 177 -18.61 -12.12 -0.24
CA GLU A 177 -19.98 -12.02 -0.75
C GLU A 177 -20.89 -11.14 0.15
N ASN A 178 -20.59 -11.07 1.44
CA ASN A 178 -21.35 -10.26 2.40
C ASN A 178 -20.73 -8.88 2.68
N PHE A 179 -19.46 -8.69 2.44
CA PHE A 179 -18.71 -7.48 2.77
C PHE A 179 -19.27 -6.19 2.11
N PRO A 180 -19.83 -6.19 0.89
CA PRO A 180 -20.46 -5.00 0.31
C PRO A 180 -21.53 -4.35 1.18
N LYS A 181 -22.26 -5.13 1.99
CA LYS A 181 -23.26 -4.60 2.94
C LYS A 181 -22.62 -3.72 4.02
N PHE A 182 -21.40 -4.06 4.42
CA PHE A 182 -20.65 -3.24 5.36
C PHE A 182 -20.20 -1.92 4.72
N ILE A 183 -19.77 -1.96 3.44
CA ILE A 183 -19.44 -0.74 2.69
C ILE A 183 -20.67 0.18 2.61
N ASP A 184 -21.86 -0.39 2.31
CA ASP A 184 -23.12 0.37 2.28
C ASP A 184 -23.42 1.02 3.64
N THR A 185 -23.19 0.32 4.73
CA THR A 185 -23.38 0.85 6.10
C THR A 185 -22.44 2.02 6.40
N LEU A 186 -21.19 1.97 5.94
CA LEU A 186 -20.24 3.08 6.07
C LEU A 186 -20.66 4.29 5.23
N GLU A 187 -21.18 4.05 4.02
CA GLU A 187 -21.69 5.10 3.15
C GLU A 187 -22.91 5.80 3.73
N GLU A 188 -23.86 5.05 4.27
CA GLU A 188 -25.03 5.60 4.96
C GLU A 188 -24.63 6.53 6.12
N LEU A 189 -23.56 6.18 6.84
CA LEU A 189 -23.08 6.96 7.97
C LEU A 189 -22.32 8.23 7.55
N LEU A 190 -21.53 8.18 6.47
CA LEU A 190 -20.56 9.22 6.12
C LEU A 190 -20.96 10.02 4.88
N THR A 191 -21.35 9.35 3.77
CA THR A 191 -21.48 9.99 2.46
C THR A 191 -22.48 11.14 2.44
N GLU A 192 -23.66 10.96 3.03
CA GLU A 192 -24.67 12.00 3.08
C GLU A 192 -24.64 12.84 4.37
N ASN A 193 -23.67 12.59 5.25
CA ASN A 193 -23.56 13.32 6.50
C ASN A 193 -23.19 14.79 6.22
N ARG A 194 -24.03 15.71 6.71
CA ARG A 194 -23.85 17.14 6.48
C ARG A 194 -22.52 17.69 7.01
N ILE A 195 -22.09 17.23 8.20
CA ILE A 195 -20.85 17.68 8.82
C ILE A 195 -19.67 17.17 8.00
N PHE A 196 -19.69 15.89 7.61
CA PHE A 196 -18.65 15.29 6.80
C PHE A 196 -18.52 15.99 5.45
N LYS A 197 -19.62 16.27 4.75
CA LYS A 197 -19.62 17.04 3.50
C LYS A 197 -19.06 18.45 3.68
N GLN A 198 -19.47 19.18 4.72
CA GLN A 198 -18.98 20.55 4.97
C GLN A 198 -17.48 20.58 5.30
N ARG A 199 -16.91 19.47 5.77
CA ARG A 199 -15.49 19.36 6.15
C ARG A 199 -14.64 18.65 5.08
N SER A 200 -15.20 18.31 3.92
CA SER A 200 -14.51 17.57 2.86
C SER A 200 -14.77 18.09 1.45
N VAL A 201 -15.96 18.58 1.15
CA VAL A 201 -16.29 19.14 -0.17
C VAL A 201 -15.60 20.48 -0.34
N ASP A 202 -15.01 20.70 -1.51
CA ASP A 202 -14.24 21.89 -1.90
C ASP A 202 -13.00 22.17 -1.02
N ILE A 203 -12.55 21.21 -0.22
CA ILE A 203 -11.36 21.32 0.62
C ILE A 203 -10.19 20.56 -0.01
N GLY A 204 -9.03 21.23 -0.12
CA GLY A 204 -7.81 20.63 -0.66
C GLY A 204 -7.97 20.15 -2.10
N ILE A 205 -8.50 20.98 -2.98
CA ILE A 205 -8.69 20.69 -4.40
C ILE A 205 -7.34 20.54 -5.09
N LEU A 206 -7.16 19.45 -5.82
CA LEU A 206 -6.00 19.18 -6.65
C LEU A 206 -6.44 19.06 -8.11
N SER A 207 -6.04 20.01 -8.94
CA SER A 207 -6.35 19.96 -10.37
C SER A 207 -5.65 18.78 -11.06
N LYS A 208 -6.16 18.35 -12.20
CA LYS A 208 -5.55 17.28 -13.01
C LYS A 208 -4.10 17.61 -13.39
N GLU A 209 -3.86 18.84 -13.82
CA GLU A 209 -2.55 19.32 -14.24
C GLU A 209 -1.56 19.33 -13.06
N ASP A 210 -2.00 19.82 -11.91
CA ASP A 210 -1.17 19.86 -10.70
C ASP A 210 -0.90 18.48 -10.13
N ALA A 211 -1.88 17.57 -10.16
CA ALA A 211 -1.70 16.18 -9.75
C ALA A 211 -0.60 15.48 -10.53
N VAL A 212 -0.57 15.67 -11.85
CA VAL A 212 0.47 15.12 -12.72
C VAL A 212 1.81 15.83 -12.48
N ARG A 213 1.82 17.17 -12.38
CA ARG A 213 3.02 17.97 -12.11
C ARG A 213 3.70 17.58 -10.79
N LEU A 214 2.92 17.30 -9.76
CA LEU A 214 3.40 16.90 -8.44
C LEU A 214 3.67 15.39 -8.35
N SER A 215 3.56 14.64 -9.47
CA SER A 215 3.79 13.19 -9.52
C SER A 215 2.93 12.37 -8.57
N CYS A 216 1.71 12.83 -8.30
CA CYS A 216 0.73 12.10 -7.53
C CYS A 216 0.29 10.84 -8.28
N SER A 217 -0.09 9.81 -7.56
CA SER A 217 -0.54 8.53 -8.09
C SER A 217 -1.68 7.95 -7.26
N GLY A 218 -2.27 6.83 -7.71
CA GLY A 218 -3.31 6.14 -6.98
C GLY A 218 -4.60 6.93 -6.80
N PRO A 219 -5.30 6.73 -5.67
CA PRO A 219 -6.57 7.41 -5.39
C PRO A 219 -6.49 8.93 -5.44
N VAL A 220 -5.36 9.53 -5.06
CA VAL A 220 -5.16 10.99 -5.11
C VAL A 220 -5.20 11.50 -6.55
N LEU A 221 -4.53 10.80 -7.47
CA LEU A 221 -4.54 11.14 -8.90
C LEU A 221 -5.90 10.86 -9.53
N ARG A 222 -6.51 9.72 -9.20
CA ARG A 222 -7.82 9.33 -9.75
C ARG A 222 -8.94 10.26 -9.28
N ALA A 223 -8.89 10.76 -8.07
CA ALA A 223 -9.82 11.78 -7.59
C ALA A 223 -9.77 13.08 -8.42
N SER A 224 -8.60 13.43 -8.94
CA SER A 224 -8.40 14.58 -9.84
C SER A 224 -8.82 14.33 -11.30
N GLY A 225 -9.53 13.24 -11.59
CA GLY A 225 -10.08 12.96 -12.92
C GLY A 225 -9.14 12.24 -13.89
N VAL A 226 -8.06 11.63 -13.43
CA VAL A 226 -7.12 10.86 -14.27
C VAL A 226 -7.33 9.36 -14.07
N ALA A 227 -7.80 8.68 -15.11
CA ALA A 227 -8.04 7.24 -15.11
C ALA A 227 -6.72 6.46 -15.32
N TRP A 228 -5.77 6.60 -14.37
CA TRP A 228 -4.50 5.89 -14.38
C TRP A 228 -4.45 4.84 -13.28
N ASP A 229 -4.19 3.60 -13.67
CA ASP A 229 -4.04 2.45 -12.77
C ASP A 229 -3.08 1.44 -13.40
N LEU A 230 -2.03 1.09 -12.69
CA LEU A 230 -0.99 0.16 -13.18
C LEU A 230 -1.55 -1.24 -13.43
N ARG A 231 -2.56 -1.65 -12.68
CA ARG A 231 -3.22 -2.95 -12.86
C ARG A 231 -3.85 -3.12 -14.25
N LYS A 232 -4.16 -2.00 -14.95
CA LYS A 232 -4.69 -1.98 -16.31
C LYS A 232 -3.71 -1.48 -17.36
N SER A 233 -2.90 -0.45 -17.02
CA SER A 233 -1.97 0.15 -17.98
C SER A 233 -0.71 -0.71 -18.19
N GLN A 234 -0.27 -1.40 -17.15
CA GLN A 234 0.88 -2.32 -17.16
C GLN A 234 0.56 -3.54 -16.30
N PRO A 235 -0.35 -4.42 -16.75
CA PRO A 235 -0.78 -5.58 -15.99
C PRO A 235 0.40 -6.44 -15.54
N TYR A 236 0.33 -6.89 -14.31
CA TYR A 236 1.29 -7.83 -13.72
C TYR A 236 0.53 -9.00 -13.10
N ASP A 237 1.18 -10.14 -12.96
CA ASP A 237 0.55 -11.41 -12.57
C ASP A 237 -0.72 -11.67 -13.41
N VAL A 238 -1.88 -11.89 -12.77
CA VAL A 238 -3.15 -12.21 -13.45
C VAL A 238 -4.13 -11.03 -13.53
N TYR A 239 -3.69 -9.78 -13.34
CA TYR A 239 -4.60 -8.63 -13.46
C TYR A 239 -5.19 -8.45 -14.88
N ASP A 240 -4.55 -8.99 -15.90
CA ASP A 240 -5.07 -9.06 -17.27
C ASP A 240 -6.26 -10.00 -17.44
N LYS A 241 -6.41 -10.99 -16.54
CA LYS A 241 -7.47 -12.00 -16.56
C LYS A 241 -8.70 -11.64 -15.74
N VAL A 242 -8.61 -10.59 -14.91
CA VAL A 242 -9.72 -10.14 -14.06
C VAL A 242 -10.35 -8.85 -14.58
N ASN A 243 -11.65 -8.74 -14.40
CA ASN A 243 -12.40 -7.59 -14.86
C ASN A 243 -12.82 -6.70 -13.68
N PHE A 244 -12.46 -5.41 -13.74
CA PHE A 244 -12.80 -4.39 -12.78
C PHE A 244 -12.83 -3.02 -13.43
N SER A 245 -13.47 -2.04 -12.80
CA SER A 245 -13.51 -0.65 -13.24
C SER A 245 -12.48 0.19 -12.48
N ILE A 246 -12.01 1.26 -13.10
CA ILE A 246 -11.16 2.25 -12.43
C ILE A 246 -12.07 3.37 -11.93
N PRO A 247 -12.25 3.56 -10.60
CA PRO A 247 -13.01 4.68 -10.09
C PRO A 247 -12.27 5.99 -10.31
N VAL A 248 -12.99 7.02 -10.76
CA VAL A 248 -12.43 8.34 -11.10
C VAL A 248 -13.33 9.43 -10.55
N GLY A 249 -12.74 10.36 -9.78
CA GLY A 249 -13.38 11.55 -9.28
C GLY A 249 -13.52 12.66 -10.33
N LYS A 250 -14.02 13.81 -9.92
CA LYS A 250 -14.30 14.95 -10.80
C LYS A 250 -13.60 16.23 -10.34
N THR A 251 -13.70 16.56 -9.06
CA THR A 251 -13.22 17.83 -8.47
C THR A 251 -11.81 17.74 -7.91
N GLY A 252 -11.38 16.56 -7.49
CA GLY A 252 -10.06 16.36 -6.86
C GLY A 252 -9.96 16.90 -5.44
N ASP A 253 -11.07 17.05 -4.74
CA ASP A 253 -11.12 17.47 -3.34
C ASP A 253 -10.97 16.28 -2.38
N THR A 254 -11.02 16.53 -1.07
CA THR A 254 -10.91 15.47 -0.07
C THR A 254 -12.10 14.53 -0.09
N TYR A 255 -13.28 15.01 -0.50
CA TYR A 255 -14.48 14.21 -0.64
C TYR A 255 -14.40 13.24 -1.81
N ASP A 256 -13.91 13.66 -2.97
CA ASP A 256 -13.69 12.80 -4.12
C ASP A 256 -12.65 11.70 -3.81
N ARG A 257 -11.59 12.04 -3.06
CA ARG A 257 -10.61 11.02 -2.60
C ARG A 257 -11.24 9.97 -1.70
N TYR A 258 -12.19 10.36 -0.87
CA TYR A 258 -13.00 9.44 -0.07
C TYR A 258 -13.86 8.53 -0.96
N LEU A 259 -14.63 9.11 -1.88
CA LEU A 259 -15.52 8.37 -2.78
C LEU A 259 -14.75 7.35 -3.65
N VAL A 260 -13.60 7.76 -4.18
CA VAL A 260 -12.74 6.86 -4.98
C VAL A 260 -12.31 5.65 -4.14
N ARG A 261 -11.92 5.82 -2.88
CA ARG A 261 -11.53 4.69 -2.01
C ARG A 261 -12.71 3.79 -1.65
N MET A 262 -13.89 4.36 -1.47
CA MET A 262 -15.11 3.55 -1.24
C MET A 262 -15.40 2.65 -2.43
N GLU A 263 -15.34 3.19 -3.64
CA GLU A 263 -15.56 2.41 -4.85
C GLU A 263 -14.41 1.42 -5.13
N GLU A 264 -13.17 1.77 -4.80
CA GLU A 264 -12.03 0.83 -4.88
C GLU A 264 -12.23 -0.40 -4.00
N MET A 265 -12.82 -0.27 -2.82
CA MET A 265 -13.13 -1.44 -1.99
C MET A 265 -14.14 -2.36 -2.68
N ARG A 266 -15.18 -1.82 -3.36
CA ARG A 266 -16.15 -2.60 -4.10
C ARG A 266 -15.50 -3.33 -5.29
N GLU A 267 -14.64 -2.65 -6.03
CA GLU A 267 -13.91 -3.25 -7.14
C GLU A 267 -12.91 -4.32 -6.67
N SER A 268 -12.24 -4.10 -5.53
CA SER A 268 -11.34 -5.10 -4.92
C SER A 268 -12.11 -6.37 -4.52
N VAL A 269 -13.32 -6.24 -3.98
CA VAL A 269 -14.18 -7.40 -3.69
C VAL A 269 -14.48 -8.19 -4.97
N LYS A 270 -14.81 -7.50 -6.08
CA LYS A 270 -15.06 -8.17 -7.37
C LYS A 270 -13.83 -8.92 -7.87
N ILE A 271 -12.63 -8.35 -7.73
CA ILE A 271 -11.38 -9.00 -8.11
C ILE A 271 -11.15 -10.24 -7.24
N ILE A 272 -11.28 -10.13 -5.91
CA ILE A 272 -11.08 -11.24 -4.97
C ILE A 272 -12.02 -12.41 -5.32
N LEU A 273 -13.30 -12.16 -5.54
CA LEU A 273 -14.27 -13.19 -5.90
C LEU A 273 -13.92 -13.85 -7.24
N GLN A 274 -13.53 -13.08 -8.25
CA GLN A 274 -13.06 -13.63 -9.53
C GLN A 274 -11.83 -14.52 -9.33
N CYS A 275 -10.85 -14.11 -8.52
CA CYS A 275 -9.68 -14.91 -8.22
C CYS A 275 -10.06 -16.23 -7.51
N ILE A 276 -10.98 -16.18 -6.54
CA ILE A 276 -11.47 -17.39 -5.85
C ILE A 276 -12.11 -18.38 -6.81
N TYR A 277 -12.88 -17.91 -7.79
CA TYR A 277 -13.54 -18.78 -8.76
C TYR A 277 -12.61 -19.30 -9.87
N GLN A 278 -11.55 -18.57 -10.18
CA GLN A 278 -10.68 -18.87 -11.34
C GLN A 278 -9.35 -19.53 -10.94
N ILE A 279 -9.01 -19.54 -9.66
CA ILE A 279 -7.73 -20.07 -9.18
C ILE A 279 -7.50 -21.53 -9.61
N PRO A 280 -6.43 -21.85 -10.38
CA PRO A 280 -6.15 -23.20 -10.82
C PRO A 280 -5.51 -24.03 -9.69
N ASN A 281 -5.54 -25.34 -9.85
CA ASN A 281 -4.68 -26.23 -9.07
C ASN A 281 -3.25 -26.21 -9.64
N GLY A 282 -2.25 -26.36 -8.77
CA GLY A 282 -0.85 -26.40 -9.22
C GLY A 282 0.15 -26.01 -8.15
N ALA A 283 1.39 -25.85 -8.57
CA ALA A 283 2.47 -25.37 -7.70
C ALA A 283 2.25 -23.92 -7.29
N VAL A 284 2.67 -23.57 -6.08
CA VAL A 284 2.64 -22.19 -5.55
C VAL A 284 4.02 -21.54 -5.54
N MET A 285 5.05 -22.28 -5.95
CA MET A 285 6.43 -21.83 -6.02
C MET A 285 7.13 -22.56 -7.16
N ILE A 286 8.10 -21.91 -7.79
CA ILE A 286 8.92 -22.53 -8.85
C ILE A 286 9.71 -23.71 -8.31
N GLU A 287 9.96 -24.71 -9.17
CA GLU A 287 10.73 -25.90 -8.83
C GLU A 287 12.23 -25.70 -9.11
N ASP A 288 12.84 -24.69 -8.49
CA ASP A 288 14.28 -24.46 -8.54
C ASP A 288 14.84 -24.33 -7.11
N ASN A 289 15.45 -25.39 -6.61
CA ASN A 289 16.02 -25.45 -5.27
C ASN A 289 17.23 -24.50 -5.05
N LYS A 290 17.70 -23.82 -6.07
CA LYS A 290 18.72 -22.78 -5.95
C LYS A 290 18.13 -21.45 -5.52
N ILE A 291 16.84 -21.21 -5.81
CA ILE A 291 16.12 -19.96 -5.53
C ILE A 291 15.10 -20.18 -4.43
N THR A 292 14.41 -21.32 -4.45
CA THR A 292 13.34 -21.66 -3.51
C THR A 292 13.75 -22.80 -2.57
N PRO A 293 13.30 -22.80 -1.32
CA PRO A 293 13.67 -23.86 -0.39
C PRO A 293 13.08 -25.22 -0.81
N PRO A 294 13.87 -26.29 -0.79
CA PRO A 294 13.39 -27.64 -1.09
C PRO A 294 12.37 -28.12 -0.05
N LYS A 295 11.49 -29.03 -0.45
CA LYS A 295 10.49 -29.61 0.44
C LYS A 295 11.15 -30.34 1.61
N ARG A 296 10.57 -30.22 2.81
CA ARG A 296 11.10 -30.86 4.02
C ARG A 296 11.25 -32.41 3.87
N SER A 297 10.35 -33.04 3.12
CA SER A 297 10.43 -34.46 2.80
C SER A 297 11.64 -34.82 1.94
N GLU A 298 12.01 -33.96 0.99
CA GLU A 298 13.16 -34.17 0.11
C GLU A 298 14.48 -34.03 0.89
N MET A 299 14.58 -33.08 1.80
CA MET A 299 15.77 -32.92 2.65
C MET A 299 16.09 -34.13 3.53
N LYS A 300 15.10 -35.01 3.81
CA LYS A 300 15.33 -36.24 4.56
C LYS A 300 16.00 -37.34 3.73
N ASN A 301 15.85 -37.27 2.41
CA ASN A 301 16.24 -38.37 1.50
C ASN A 301 17.29 -37.95 0.47
N SER A 302 17.57 -36.66 0.32
CA SER A 302 18.52 -36.10 -0.66
C SER A 302 19.55 -35.21 0.01
N MET A 303 20.82 -35.57 -0.13
CA MET A 303 21.96 -34.77 0.32
C MET A 303 22.00 -33.42 -0.45
N GLU A 304 21.67 -33.43 -1.73
CA GLU A 304 21.63 -32.21 -2.57
C GLU A 304 20.60 -31.23 -2.05
N ALA A 305 19.40 -31.68 -1.68
CA ALA A 305 18.37 -30.83 -1.10
C ALA A 305 18.81 -30.19 0.22
N ILE A 306 19.53 -30.91 1.07
CA ILE A 306 20.10 -30.37 2.32
C ILE A 306 21.14 -29.28 2.00
N ILE A 307 22.02 -29.51 1.03
CA ILE A 307 23.04 -28.53 0.63
C ILE A 307 22.40 -27.27 0.06
N HIS A 308 21.39 -27.41 -0.81
CA HIS A 308 20.66 -26.25 -1.35
C HIS A 308 19.96 -25.46 -0.24
N HIS A 309 19.28 -26.15 0.67
CA HIS A 309 18.66 -25.49 1.82
C HIS A 309 19.69 -24.73 2.65
N PHE A 310 20.80 -25.36 3.02
CA PHE A 310 21.86 -24.73 3.80
C PHE A 310 22.42 -23.47 3.10
N LYS A 311 22.76 -23.60 1.82
CA LYS A 311 23.30 -22.46 1.05
C LYS A 311 22.31 -21.33 0.89
N LEU A 312 21.03 -21.63 0.63
CA LEU A 312 19.98 -20.64 0.46
C LEU A 312 19.83 -19.74 1.71
N PHE A 313 19.90 -20.34 2.91
CA PHE A 313 19.74 -19.59 4.16
C PHE A 313 21.03 -18.97 4.71
N THR A 314 22.21 -19.45 4.30
CA THR A 314 23.51 -18.90 4.73
C THR A 314 24.08 -17.89 3.74
N GLU A 315 24.14 -18.21 2.45
CA GLU A 315 24.71 -17.36 1.40
C GLU A 315 23.67 -16.60 0.59
N GLY A 316 22.46 -17.13 0.49
CA GLY A 316 21.45 -16.68 -0.44
C GLY A 316 21.69 -17.16 -1.87
N TYR A 317 20.78 -16.82 -2.78
CA TYR A 317 20.94 -17.06 -4.23
C TYR A 317 21.55 -15.84 -4.91
N ARG A 318 22.29 -16.10 -5.99
CA ARG A 318 22.90 -15.04 -6.80
C ARG A 318 21.91 -14.56 -7.85
N VAL A 319 21.86 -13.25 -8.05
CA VAL A 319 21.06 -12.61 -9.09
C VAL A 319 21.99 -12.09 -10.17
N PRO A 320 21.72 -12.34 -11.46
CA PRO A 320 22.56 -11.84 -12.55
C PRO A 320 22.76 -10.33 -12.49
N GLU A 321 23.89 -9.85 -13.05
CA GLU A 321 24.15 -8.42 -13.18
C GLU A 321 23.05 -7.75 -14.02
N GLY A 322 22.51 -6.65 -13.52
CA GLY A 322 21.45 -5.94 -14.22
C GLY A 322 20.79 -4.86 -13.37
N ILE A 323 19.95 -4.10 -14.02
CA ILE A 323 19.14 -3.05 -13.40
C ILE A 323 17.69 -3.27 -13.81
N THR A 324 16.78 -3.23 -12.87
CA THR A 324 15.34 -3.26 -13.12
C THR A 324 14.60 -2.20 -12.34
N TYR A 325 13.48 -1.76 -12.89
CA TYR A 325 12.44 -1.03 -12.18
C TYR A 325 11.12 -1.74 -12.34
N ARG A 326 10.52 -2.12 -11.25
CA ARG A 326 9.17 -2.68 -11.23
C ARG A 326 8.32 -1.94 -10.23
N SER A 327 7.08 -1.72 -10.61
CA SER A 327 6.10 -1.04 -9.76
C SER A 327 4.79 -1.79 -9.73
N VAL A 328 4.08 -1.63 -8.63
CA VAL A 328 2.73 -2.16 -8.41
C VAL A 328 1.79 -1.03 -8.01
N GLU A 329 0.51 -1.22 -8.27
CA GLU A 329 -0.52 -0.33 -7.76
C GLU A 329 -0.81 -0.69 -6.29
N ALA A 330 -0.11 -0.07 -5.37
CA ALA A 330 -0.40 -0.18 -3.94
C ALA A 330 -1.66 0.64 -3.58
N PRO A 331 -2.30 0.42 -2.43
CA PRO A 331 -3.51 1.15 -2.02
C PRO A 331 -3.35 2.67 -2.02
N LYS A 332 -2.16 3.16 -1.73
CA LYS A 332 -1.83 4.60 -1.70
C LYS A 332 -1.44 5.14 -3.07
N GLY A 333 -1.07 4.27 -4.00
CA GLY A 333 -0.65 4.62 -5.35
C GLY A 333 0.51 3.75 -5.85
N GLU A 334 1.22 4.23 -6.85
CA GLU A 334 2.34 3.51 -7.43
C GLU A 334 3.47 3.36 -6.43
N PHE A 335 3.72 2.13 -6.00
CA PHE A 335 4.93 1.76 -5.25
C PHE A 335 5.92 1.07 -6.19
N GLY A 336 7.14 1.60 -6.28
CA GLY A 336 8.16 1.13 -7.20
C GLY A 336 9.47 0.79 -6.53
N VAL A 337 10.14 -0.25 -7.07
CA VAL A 337 11.43 -0.74 -6.59
C VAL A 337 12.43 -0.73 -7.75
N VAL A 338 13.52 0.02 -7.58
CA VAL A 338 14.69 -0.06 -8.45
C VAL A 338 15.70 -0.98 -7.79
N LEU A 339 16.07 -2.07 -8.46
CA LEU A 339 17.13 -2.97 -8.01
C LEU A 339 18.29 -2.95 -9.00
N VAL A 340 19.51 -2.83 -8.46
CA VAL A 340 20.76 -3.01 -9.19
C VAL A 340 21.45 -4.23 -8.59
N SER A 341 21.80 -5.19 -9.43
CA SER A 341 22.56 -6.38 -9.06
C SER A 341 23.93 -6.36 -9.71
N ASP A 342 24.94 -6.79 -8.98
CA ASP A 342 26.34 -6.97 -9.42
C ASP A 342 26.72 -8.46 -9.59
N GLY A 343 25.74 -9.35 -9.65
CA GLY A 343 25.97 -10.80 -9.73
C GLY A 343 26.14 -11.47 -8.35
N SER A 344 26.07 -10.72 -7.26
CA SER A 344 26.17 -11.26 -5.90
C SER A 344 24.84 -11.75 -5.35
N SER A 345 24.84 -12.25 -4.12
CA SER A 345 23.63 -12.67 -3.41
C SER A 345 22.95 -11.53 -2.65
N LYS A 346 23.44 -10.32 -2.79
CA LYS A 346 22.90 -9.11 -2.17
C LYS A 346 22.66 -8.03 -3.23
N PRO A 347 21.63 -7.19 -3.08
CA PRO A 347 21.48 -6.04 -3.96
C PRO A 347 22.66 -5.08 -3.85
N TYR A 348 23.26 -4.67 -4.97
CA TYR A 348 24.24 -3.60 -4.99
C TYR A 348 23.60 -2.27 -4.63
N ARG A 349 22.40 -2.00 -5.16
CA ARG A 349 21.60 -0.82 -4.84
C ARG A 349 20.11 -1.19 -4.83
N CYS A 350 19.43 -0.71 -3.81
CA CYS A 350 17.97 -0.71 -3.75
C CYS A 350 17.48 0.72 -3.55
N LYS A 351 16.58 1.19 -4.44
CA LYS A 351 15.94 2.48 -4.30
C LYS A 351 14.42 2.30 -4.38
N LEU A 352 13.70 2.99 -3.50
CA LEU A 352 12.27 2.88 -3.35
C LEU A 352 11.57 4.15 -3.82
N ARG A 353 10.53 3.99 -4.63
CA ARG A 353 9.58 5.05 -4.96
C ARG A 353 8.32 4.82 -4.12
N ALA A 354 8.16 5.64 -3.09
CA ALA A 354 6.99 5.61 -2.23
C ALA A 354 5.95 6.63 -2.72
N PRO A 355 4.67 6.27 -2.89
CA PRO A 355 3.63 7.19 -3.34
C PRO A 355 3.35 8.31 -2.32
N GLY A 356 3.49 8.03 -1.03
CA GLY A 356 3.28 9.03 0.02
C GLY A 356 4.26 10.20 -0.01
N PHE A 357 5.47 10.02 -0.56
CA PHE A 357 6.47 11.09 -0.61
C PHE A 357 6.05 12.28 -1.51
N PRO A 358 5.65 12.08 -2.78
CA PRO A 358 5.09 13.17 -3.58
C PRO A 358 3.74 13.68 -3.06
N HIS A 359 2.88 12.83 -2.48
CA HIS A 359 1.64 13.28 -1.87
C HIS A 359 1.88 14.25 -0.72
N LEU A 360 2.87 13.98 0.14
CA LEU A 360 3.23 14.89 1.22
C LEU A 360 3.79 16.21 0.70
N GLN A 361 4.53 16.21 -0.41
CA GLN A 361 5.00 17.43 -1.05
C GLN A 361 3.84 18.30 -1.57
N ALA A 362 2.75 17.68 -2.03
CA ALA A 362 1.55 18.38 -2.47
C ALA A 362 0.81 19.10 -1.32
N LEU A 363 1.07 18.73 -0.07
CA LEU A 363 0.37 19.26 1.11
C LEU A 363 0.45 20.79 1.20
N HIS A 364 1.62 21.38 0.92
CA HIS A 364 1.75 22.85 0.92
C HIS A 364 0.76 23.51 -0.03
N PHE A 365 0.68 22.98 -1.27
CA PHE A 365 -0.22 23.49 -2.30
C PHE A 365 -1.70 23.30 -1.90
N LEU A 366 -2.04 22.14 -1.35
CA LEU A 366 -3.41 21.79 -0.95
C LEU A 366 -3.92 22.56 0.27
N SER A 367 -3.01 22.99 1.16
CA SER A 367 -3.39 23.66 2.41
C SER A 367 -3.44 25.17 2.30
N GLN A 368 -2.84 25.75 1.27
CA GLN A 368 -2.76 27.21 1.10
C GLN A 368 -4.16 27.84 0.92
N GLY A 369 -4.46 28.84 1.73
CA GLY A 369 -5.75 29.53 1.71
C GLY A 369 -6.88 28.85 2.48
N HIS A 370 -6.67 27.64 2.99
CA HIS A 370 -7.60 26.93 3.87
C HIS A 370 -7.38 27.30 5.35
N GLN A 371 -8.33 26.98 6.19
CA GLN A 371 -8.21 27.17 7.64
C GLN A 371 -7.31 26.10 8.27
N LEU A 372 -6.69 26.43 9.40
CA LEU A 372 -5.91 25.46 10.18
C LEU A 372 -6.72 24.19 10.52
N ALA A 373 -8.02 24.36 10.76
CA ALA A 373 -8.93 23.25 11.03
C ALA A 373 -9.12 22.30 9.84
N ASP A 374 -8.85 22.69 8.60
CA ASP A 374 -8.97 21.85 7.40
C ASP A 374 -7.71 21.01 7.17
N LEU A 375 -6.60 21.36 7.80
CA LEU A 375 -5.33 20.67 7.63
C LEU A 375 -5.37 19.17 7.99
N PRO A 376 -6.00 18.73 9.13
CA PRO A 376 -6.20 17.32 9.41
C PRO A 376 -7.00 16.58 8.32
N SER A 377 -8.05 17.22 7.80
CA SER A 377 -8.87 16.67 6.72
C SER A 377 -8.05 16.45 5.44
N ILE A 378 -7.24 17.44 5.05
CA ILE A 378 -6.36 17.33 3.89
C ILE A 378 -5.33 16.21 4.10
N LEU A 379 -4.65 16.17 5.25
CA LEU A 379 -3.66 15.14 5.60
C LEU A 379 -4.26 13.73 5.56
N GLY A 380 -5.40 13.51 6.24
CA GLY A 380 -6.09 12.24 6.26
C GLY A 380 -6.49 11.75 4.88
N SER A 381 -6.90 12.67 3.99
CA SER A 381 -7.28 12.34 2.61
C SER A 381 -6.10 11.88 1.72
N LEU A 382 -4.86 12.26 2.04
CA LEU A 382 -3.66 11.87 1.28
C LEU A 382 -3.18 10.45 1.60
N ASP A 383 -3.66 9.84 2.68
CA ASP A 383 -3.29 8.49 3.12
C ASP A 383 -1.77 8.31 3.29
N ILE A 384 -1.18 9.14 4.13
CA ILE A 384 0.27 9.19 4.34
C ILE A 384 0.71 8.19 5.40
N VAL A 385 1.75 7.40 5.10
CA VAL A 385 2.43 6.52 6.05
C VAL A 385 3.93 6.83 6.04
N PHE A 386 4.45 7.20 7.21
CA PHE A 386 5.84 7.66 7.32
C PHE A 386 6.88 6.54 7.21
N GLY A 387 6.48 5.29 7.38
CA GLY A 387 7.39 4.17 7.18
C GLY A 387 7.92 4.07 5.75
N GLU A 388 7.10 4.41 4.74
CA GLU A 388 7.53 4.45 3.33
C GLU A 388 8.13 5.80 2.91
N ILE A 389 7.73 6.89 3.57
CA ILE A 389 8.23 8.23 3.26
C ILE A 389 9.66 8.40 3.76
N ASP A 390 9.91 8.06 5.01
CA ASP A 390 11.20 8.23 5.67
C ASP A 390 12.21 7.10 5.33
N ARG A 391 11.73 5.88 5.03
CA ARG A 391 12.48 4.69 4.59
C ARG A 391 13.57 4.18 5.52
#